data_10040871a3c0346668112c5ba9045c50
#
_entry.id   10040871a3c0346668112c5ba9045c50
#
_cell.length_a   1.000
_cell.length_b   1.000
_cell.length_c   1.000
_cell.angle_alpha   90.00
_cell.angle_beta   90.00
_cell.angle_gamma   90.00
#
_symmetry.space_group_name_H-M   'P 1'
#
loop_
_entity.id
_entity.type
_entity.pdbx_description
1 polymer ?
#
loop_
_entity_poly.entity_id
_entity_poly.type
_entity_poly.pdbx_seq_one_letter_code
_entity_poly.pdbx_strand_id
1 'polypeptide(L)'
;MTLETLLDYPIIIREQGSGTREMLSLILKENNLSINDFRQVTEIGSLNIIRSLVAHNVGISFVYRSVVKNELASGKLVTIDLDIPPVWHDFTFIWRKNSHFKTLYQDIFKLFLENKDLIKNQN
;
A
#
# COMPACT_ATOMS: atom_id res chain seq x y z
N MET A 1 -4.02 -5.05 10.53
CA MET A 1 -2.73 -4.52 10.05
C MET A 1 -2.55 -3.09 10.55
N THR A 2 -1.36 -2.75 10.97
CA THR A 2 -1.07 -1.41 11.45
C THR A 2 -0.60 -0.51 10.31
N LEU A 3 -0.74 0.80 10.49
CA LEU A 3 -0.28 1.77 9.51
C LEU A 3 1.24 1.65 9.30
N GLU A 4 1.99 1.40 10.37
CA GLU A 4 3.44 1.22 10.32
C GLU A 4 3.85 0.06 9.43
N THR A 5 3.05 -1.00 9.39
CA THR A 5 3.33 -2.15 8.53
C THR A 5 3.34 -1.78 7.06
N LEU A 6 2.50 -0.82 6.66
CA LEU A 6 2.45 -0.36 5.28
C LEU A 6 3.74 0.32 4.83
N LEU A 7 4.50 0.88 5.76
CA LEU A 7 5.75 1.58 5.44
C LEU A 7 6.80 0.68 4.80
N ASP A 8 6.68 -0.63 5.01
CA ASP A 8 7.60 -1.61 4.43
C ASP A 8 7.35 -1.86 2.94
N TYR A 9 6.29 -1.28 2.40
CA TYR A 9 5.89 -1.49 1.01
C TYR A 9 6.09 -0.24 0.18
N PRO A 10 6.36 -0.39 -1.13
CA PRO A 10 6.36 0.76 -2.03
C PRO A 10 4.98 1.38 -2.10
N ILE A 11 4.91 2.70 -2.08
CA ILE A 11 3.66 3.41 -2.25
C ILE A 11 3.70 4.25 -3.52
N ILE A 12 2.60 4.26 -4.25
CA ILE A 12 2.40 5.09 -5.43
C ILE A 12 1.40 6.16 -5.04
N ILE A 13 1.80 7.41 -5.12
CA ILE A 13 0.99 8.54 -4.66
C ILE A 13 0.79 9.57 -5.77
N ARG A 14 -0.26 10.37 -5.58
CA ARG A 14 -0.52 11.50 -6.46
C ARG A 14 0.52 12.60 -6.24
N GLU A 15 0.54 13.55 -7.16
CA GLU A 15 1.40 14.73 -7.09
C GLU A 15 1.03 15.63 -5.92
N GLN A 16 1.97 16.46 -5.50
CA GLN A 16 1.73 17.49 -4.49
C GLN A 16 0.62 18.43 -4.95
N GLY A 17 -0.22 18.85 -4.02
CA GLY A 17 -1.39 19.67 -4.31
C GLY A 17 -2.65 18.87 -4.55
N SER A 18 -2.55 17.56 -4.75
CA SER A 18 -3.72 16.71 -4.83
C SER A 18 -4.37 16.54 -3.46
N GLY A 19 -5.70 16.60 -3.41
CA GLY A 19 -6.44 16.43 -2.16
C GLY A 19 -6.21 15.05 -1.55
N THR A 20 -6.08 14.03 -2.37
CA THR A 20 -5.78 12.66 -1.91
C THR A 20 -4.44 12.61 -1.19
N ARG A 21 -3.43 13.23 -1.76
CA ARG A 21 -2.10 13.26 -1.13
C ARG A 21 -2.09 14.06 0.16
N GLU A 22 -2.82 15.16 0.20
CA GLU A 22 -2.95 15.96 1.42
C GLU A 22 -3.62 15.16 2.53
N MET A 23 -4.66 14.42 2.20
CA MET A 23 -5.35 13.58 3.18
C MET A 23 -4.42 12.49 3.71
N LEU A 24 -3.67 11.84 2.84
CA LEU A 24 -2.69 10.83 3.26
C LEU A 24 -1.64 11.44 4.19
N SER A 25 -1.13 12.60 3.85
CA SER A 25 -0.14 13.29 4.69
C SER A 25 -0.71 13.61 6.08
N LEU A 26 -1.97 14.03 6.15
CA LEU A 26 -2.64 14.33 7.41
C LEU A 26 -2.78 13.07 8.28
N ILE A 27 -3.20 11.98 7.67
CA ILE A 27 -3.37 10.70 8.38
C ILE A 27 -2.03 10.23 8.95
N LEU A 28 -0.99 10.29 8.14
CA LEU A 28 0.35 9.89 8.58
C LEU A 28 0.82 10.78 9.73
N LYS A 29 0.62 12.09 9.60
CA LYS A 29 1.02 13.05 10.62
C LYS A 29 0.32 12.79 11.95
N GLU A 30 -0.97 12.47 11.91
CA GLU A 30 -1.72 12.13 13.12
C GLU A 30 -1.16 10.90 13.83
N ASN A 31 -0.45 10.07 13.12
CA ASN A 31 0.20 8.87 13.65
C ASN A 31 1.71 9.03 13.80
N ASN A 32 2.20 10.26 13.78
CA ASN A 32 3.63 10.59 13.90
C ASN A 32 4.48 9.98 12.79
N LEU A 33 3.91 9.89 11.59
CA LEU A 33 4.56 9.34 10.41
C LEU A 33 4.56 10.37 9.29
N SER A 34 5.35 10.11 8.24
CA SER A 34 5.36 10.94 7.04
C SER A 34 5.46 10.05 5.79
N ILE A 35 5.17 10.65 4.63
CA ILE A 35 5.27 9.95 3.35
C ILE A 35 6.68 9.39 3.13
N ASN A 36 7.69 10.12 3.59
CA ASN A 36 9.09 9.71 3.41
C ASN A 36 9.48 8.50 4.25
N ASP A 37 8.63 8.07 5.17
CA ASP A 37 8.87 6.86 5.97
C ASP A 37 8.54 5.58 5.19
N PHE A 38 7.87 5.68 4.05
CA PHE A 38 7.64 4.52 3.20
C PHE A 38 8.96 4.07 2.57
N ARG A 39 9.07 2.76 2.40
CA ARG A 39 10.24 2.13 1.81
C ARG A 39 10.62 2.75 0.46
N GLN A 40 9.62 3.05 -0.35
CA GLN A 40 9.81 3.66 -1.66
C GLN A 40 8.56 4.47 -1.98
N VAL A 41 8.76 5.66 -2.52
CA VAL A 41 7.66 6.55 -2.90
C VAL A 41 7.79 6.85 -4.39
N THR A 42 6.72 6.59 -5.13
CA THR A 42 6.64 6.92 -6.54
C THR A 42 5.49 7.90 -6.75
N GLU A 43 5.78 9.04 -7.34
CA GLU A 43 4.79 10.08 -7.61
C GLU A 43 4.27 9.95 -9.03
N ILE A 44 2.96 9.77 -9.17
CA ILE A 44 2.29 9.62 -10.47
C ILE A 44 1.06 10.51 -10.52
N GLY A 45 0.97 11.37 -11.52
CA GLY A 45 -0.16 12.30 -11.69
C GLY A 45 -1.40 11.69 -12.33
N SER A 46 -1.31 10.50 -12.91
CA SER A 46 -2.42 9.85 -13.61
C SER A 46 -3.04 8.75 -12.78
N LEU A 47 -4.33 8.88 -12.47
CA LEU A 47 -5.07 7.84 -11.76
C LEU A 47 -5.12 6.53 -12.53
N ASN A 48 -5.22 6.60 -13.86
CA ASN A 48 -5.23 5.39 -14.70
C ASN A 48 -3.91 4.62 -14.56
N ILE A 49 -2.81 5.33 -14.53
CA ILE A 49 -1.49 4.72 -14.37
C ILE A 49 -1.34 4.16 -12.96
N ILE A 50 -1.79 4.88 -11.95
CA ILE A 50 -1.74 4.41 -10.56
C ILE A 50 -2.51 3.10 -10.43
N ARG A 51 -3.75 3.03 -10.93
CA ARG A 51 -4.56 1.81 -10.88
C ARG A 51 -3.85 0.65 -11.57
N SER A 52 -3.26 0.90 -12.72
CA SER A 52 -2.53 -0.11 -13.47
C SER A 52 -1.32 -0.64 -12.70
N LEU A 53 -0.55 0.26 -12.12
CA LEU A 53 0.64 -0.13 -11.36
C LEU A 53 0.27 -0.96 -10.14
N VAL A 54 -0.78 -0.58 -9.42
CA VAL A 54 -1.25 -1.37 -8.27
C VAL A 54 -1.74 -2.74 -8.74
N ALA A 55 -2.49 -2.78 -9.84
CA ALA A 55 -2.98 -4.04 -10.41
C ALA A 55 -1.84 -4.97 -10.86
N HIS A 56 -0.68 -4.40 -11.21
CA HIS A 56 0.51 -5.17 -11.57
C HIS A 56 1.45 -5.41 -10.37
N ASN A 57 0.96 -5.17 -9.17
CA ASN A 57 1.68 -5.43 -7.92
C ASN A 57 2.98 -4.65 -7.77
N VAL A 58 3.02 -3.43 -8.31
CA VAL A 58 4.18 -2.55 -8.19
C VAL A 58 4.25 -1.92 -6.79
N GLY A 59 3.10 -1.73 -6.15
CA GLY A 59 3.02 -1.16 -4.83
C GLY A 59 1.58 -1.00 -4.36
N ILE A 60 1.43 -0.35 -3.24
CA ILE A 60 0.12 0.03 -2.70
C ILE A 60 -0.18 1.47 -3.10
N SER A 61 -1.42 1.88 -2.95
CA SER A 61 -1.78 3.29 -3.14
C SER A 61 -2.91 3.69 -2.19
N PHE A 62 -3.10 4.99 -2.06
CA PHE A 62 -4.17 5.58 -1.26
C PHE A 62 -5.04 6.41 -2.20
N VAL A 63 -6.32 6.06 -2.29
CA VAL A 63 -7.23 6.62 -3.30
C VAL A 63 -8.63 6.83 -2.74
N TYR A 64 -9.44 7.61 -3.45
CA TYR A 64 -10.88 7.61 -3.24
C TYR A 64 -11.45 6.26 -3.66
N ARG A 65 -12.36 5.71 -2.87
CA ARG A 65 -13.03 4.44 -3.20
C ARG A 65 -13.73 4.50 -4.54
N SER A 66 -14.36 5.63 -4.85
CA SER A 66 -15.10 5.80 -6.10
C SER A 66 -14.21 5.66 -7.34
N VAL A 67 -12.93 6.00 -7.22
CA VAL A 67 -11.97 5.89 -8.33
C VAL A 67 -11.70 4.45 -8.72
N VAL A 68 -11.77 3.54 -7.77
CA VAL A 68 -11.47 2.11 -7.97
C VAL A 68 -12.71 1.23 -7.82
N LYS A 69 -13.88 1.81 -7.94
CA LYS A 69 -15.15 1.11 -7.74
C LYS A 69 -15.26 -0.16 -8.57
N ASN A 70 -14.91 -0.08 -9.85
CA ASN A 70 -15.01 -1.22 -10.76
C ASN A 70 -14.00 -2.30 -10.40
N GLU A 71 -12.78 -1.92 -10.06
CA GLU A 71 -11.73 -2.84 -9.68
C GLU A 71 -12.05 -3.53 -8.35
N LEU A 72 -12.66 -2.82 -7.41
CA LEU A 72 -13.10 -3.41 -6.15
C LEU A 72 -14.27 -4.38 -6.39
N ALA A 73 -15.22 -3.99 -7.24
CA ALA A 73 -16.38 -4.83 -7.56
C ALA A 73 -15.95 -6.13 -8.25
N SER A 74 -15.00 -6.06 -9.18
CA SER A 74 -14.48 -7.24 -9.89
C SER A 74 -13.51 -8.06 -9.05
N GLY A 75 -13.05 -7.54 -7.93
CA GLY A 75 -12.06 -8.19 -7.10
C GLY A 75 -10.64 -8.07 -7.62
N LYS A 76 -10.40 -7.26 -8.65
CA LYS A 76 -9.06 -7.06 -9.20
C LYS A 76 -8.15 -6.35 -8.18
N LEU A 77 -8.71 -5.38 -7.47
CA LEU A 77 -8.06 -4.72 -6.35
C LEU A 77 -8.88 -4.96 -5.08
N VAL A 78 -8.23 -4.89 -3.95
CA VAL A 78 -8.90 -5.01 -2.65
C VAL A 78 -8.43 -3.89 -1.73
N THR A 79 -9.27 -3.57 -0.75
CA THR A 79 -8.92 -2.59 0.27
C THR A 79 -8.02 -3.23 1.32
N ILE A 80 -7.16 -2.41 1.91
CA ILE A 80 -6.31 -2.84 3.02
C ILE A 80 -6.98 -2.40 4.31
N ASP A 81 -7.31 -3.35 5.17
CA ASP A 81 -7.92 -3.06 6.45
C ASP A 81 -6.85 -2.70 7.47
N LEU A 82 -6.96 -1.50 8.04
CA LEU A 82 -6.02 -1.00 9.03
C LEU A 82 -6.67 -0.93 10.40
N ASP A 83 -5.84 -1.08 11.44
CA ASP A 83 -6.26 -0.98 12.83
C ASP A 83 -6.33 0.48 13.29
N ILE A 84 -7.01 1.29 12.50
CA ILE A 84 -7.23 2.71 12.79
C ILE A 84 -8.70 3.03 12.57
N PRO A 85 -9.26 4.04 13.27
CA PRO A 85 -10.65 4.43 13.07
C PRO A 85 -10.89 4.85 11.62
N PRO A 86 -12.01 4.45 11.00
CA PRO A 86 -12.35 4.89 9.65
C PRO A 86 -12.84 6.34 9.69
N VAL A 87 -11.92 7.28 9.82
CA VAL A 87 -12.23 8.70 9.91
C VAL A 87 -12.53 9.30 8.54
N TRP A 88 -12.15 8.58 7.46
CA TRP A 88 -12.24 9.08 6.09
C TRP A 88 -12.89 8.04 5.20
N HIS A 89 -14.23 8.02 5.25
CA HIS A 89 -15.06 6.99 4.61
C HIS A 89 -14.82 6.83 3.11
N ASP A 90 -14.40 7.90 2.44
CA ASP A 90 -14.28 7.91 0.99
C ASP A 90 -12.88 7.51 0.52
N PHE A 91 -11.93 7.37 1.42
CA PHE A 91 -10.55 7.01 1.09
C PHE A 91 -10.22 5.61 1.55
N THR A 92 -9.31 4.97 0.86
CA THR A 92 -8.82 3.65 1.26
C THR A 92 -7.44 3.39 0.67
N PHE A 93 -6.67 2.55 1.36
CA PHE A 93 -5.49 1.95 0.77
C PHE A 93 -5.93 0.75 -0.06
N ILE A 94 -5.26 0.54 -1.18
CA ILE A 94 -5.58 -0.55 -2.10
C ILE A 94 -4.32 -1.31 -2.48
N TRP A 95 -4.51 -2.59 -2.78
CA TRP A 95 -3.49 -3.44 -3.35
C TRP A 95 -4.12 -4.45 -4.32
N ARG A 96 -3.28 -5.16 -5.05
CA ARG A 96 -3.74 -6.21 -5.94
C ARG A 96 -4.36 -7.35 -5.15
N LYS A 97 -5.49 -7.91 -5.64
CA LYS A 97 -6.20 -8.98 -4.94
C LYS A 97 -5.29 -10.13 -4.54
N ASN A 98 -4.53 -10.65 -5.46
CA ASN A 98 -3.69 -11.84 -5.22
C ASN A 98 -2.25 -11.47 -4.87
N SER A 99 -1.98 -10.21 -4.54
CA SER A 99 -0.67 -9.86 -4.01
C SER A 99 -0.47 -10.48 -2.64
N HIS A 100 -1.58 -10.72 -1.92
CA HIS A 100 -1.56 -11.37 -0.62
C HIS A 100 -0.48 -10.76 0.27
N PHE A 101 -0.63 -9.48 0.58
CA PHE A 101 0.37 -8.83 1.42
C PHE A 101 0.63 -9.61 2.70
N LYS A 102 -0.44 -10.10 3.33
CA LYS A 102 -0.26 -10.96 4.48
C LYS A 102 0.48 -12.22 4.07
N THR A 103 0.05 -12.84 2.97
CA THR A 103 0.68 -14.07 2.47
C THR A 103 2.10 -13.80 2.02
N LEU A 104 2.32 -12.72 1.27
CA LEU A 104 3.67 -12.34 0.84
C LEU A 104 4.57 -12.09 2.04
N TYR A 105 4.08 -11.34 3.01
CA TYR A 105 4.84 -11.09 4.24
C TYR A 105 5.10 -12.38 4.98
N GLN A 106 4.08 -13.22 5.13
CA GLN A 106 4.20 -14.51 5.79
C GLN A 106 5.13 -15.44 5.02
N ASP A 107 5.04 -15.44 3.68
CA ASP A 107 5.90 -16.26 2.84
C ASP A 107 7.35 -15.83 2.92
N ILE A 108 7.61 -14.53 2.92
CA ILE A 108 8.96 -13.99 3.08
C ILE A 108 9.50 -14.38 4.45
N PHE A 109 8.69 -14.20 5.48
CA PHE A 109 9.08 -14.55 6.84
C PHE A 109 9.34 -16.04 6.98
N LYS A 110 8.46 -16.86 6.39
CA LYS A 110 8.60 -18.31 6.38
C LYS A 110 9.87 -18.75 5.65
N LEU A 111 10.11 -18.18 4.48
CA LEU A 111 11.33 -18.46 3.72
C LEU A 111 12.57 -18.06 4.52
N PHE A 112 12.51 -16.94 5.20
CA PHE A 112 13.60 -16.49 6.05
C PHE A 112 13.88 -17.52 7.15
N LEU A 113 12.84 -18.02 7.81
CA LEU A 113 12.99 -19.01 8.88
C LEU A 113 13.49 -20.36 8.34
N GLU A 114 12.93 -20.80 7.20
CA GLU A 114 13.26 -22.12 6.62
C GLU A 114 14.65 -22.14 5.97
N ASN A 115 15.10 -21.01 5.44
CA ASN A 115 16.34 -20.93 4.67
C ASN A 115 17.37 -20.01 5.33
N LYS A 116 17.23 -19.83 6.62
CA LYS A 116 18.09 -18.95 7.40
C LYS A 116 19.59 -19.24 7.19
N ASP A 117 19.95 -20.51 7.20
CA ASP A 117 21.35 -20.91 7.04
C ASP A 117 21.81 -20.74 5.60
N LEU A 118 20.95 -21.01 4.62
CA LEU A 118 21.25 -20.79 3.21
C LEU A 118 21.49 -19.31 2.92
N ILE A 119 20.66 -18.44 3.49
CA ILE A 119 20.80 -17.00 3.33
C ILE A 119 22.14 -16.55 3.91
N LYS A 120 22.50 -17.05 5.09
CA LYS A 120 23.79 -16.74 5.72
C LYS A 120 24.96 -17.21 4.87
N ASN A 121 24.82 -18.36 4.23
CA ASN A 121 25.90 -18.94 3.43
C ASN A 121 26.08 -18.27 2.08
N GLN A 122 25.08 -17.51 1.62
CA GLN A 122 25.15 -16.78 0.36
C GLN A 122 25.81 -15.41 0.49
N ASN A 123 26.04 -14.98 1.69
CA ASN A 123 26.71 -13.73 1.97
C ASN A 123 28.17 -13.96 2.30
#